data_c08250a861ae70adc97974fb80f2a000
#
_entry.id   c08250a861ae70adc97974fb80f2a000
#
_cell.length_a   1.000
_cell.length_b   1.000
_cell.length_c   1.000
_cell.angle_alpha   90.00
_cell.angle_beta   90.00
_cell.angle_gamma   90.00
#
_symmetry.space_group_name_H-M   'P 1'
#
loop_
_entity.id
_entity.type
_entity.pdbx_description
1 polymer ?
#
loop_
_entity_poly.entity_id
_entity_poly.type
_entity_poly.pdbx_seq_one_letter_code
_entity_poly.pdbx_strand_id
1 'polypeptide(L)'
;LSTNDQVPKKVLIVPLDWGLGHATRDIPLIHELLNAGCEIVIAAEGKHAALLGAEFPQLTILPLPGYHIRYSQKGLFFGLKIVRQIPKIWRAVRFEQAWLRKTVAELGIDAVISDNRFGLYHPDIPCIFISHQLLIKTPFGGVTERLLQKINYRFINRYTACWVPDFAGEPNLSGILAHPKELPAHTEYLGCLSRFEPMPGVEKKYDLLALISGPEPQRTNLEELILAELREMPGIKALIVSGRPDQAARREVAPGISQVSHLNARDLNEAMLAADMVLCRSGYTTLMDLAKLNKKAILVPTPGQSEQEYLGKYLMQKGYFYSLPQHQFKLRKALEAVKTFPFTAFQHGHDMTAYKKVVRDFAETL
;
A
#
# COMPACT_ATOMS: atom_id res chain seq x y z
N LEU A 1 13.45 31.82 -25.54
CA LEU A 1 12.02 31.68 -25.27
C LEU A 1 11.41 30.87 -26.41
N SER A 2 11.48 29.57 -26.40
CA SER A 2 10.63 28.68 -27.17
C SER A 2 9.79 27.88 -26.16
N THR A 3 8.59 28.34 -25.90
CA THR A 3 7.55 27.53 -25.32
C THR A 3 7.28 26.40 -26.31
N ASN A 4 7.79 25.23 -26.04
CA ASN A 4 7.38 24.00 -26.72
C ASN A 4 5.89 23.81 -26.36
N ASP A 5 5.00 24.18 -27.27
CA ASP A 5 3.56 23.88 -27.25
C ASP A 5 3.34 22.37 -27.51
N GLN A 6 4.01 21.49 -26.74
CA GLN A 6 3.69 20.08 -26.80
C GLN A 6 2.40 19.86 -26.01
N VAL A 7 1.42 19.24 -26.66
CA VAL A 7 0.18 18.82 -26.00
C VAL A 7 0.55 17.91 -24.82
N PRO A 8 0.05 18.20 -23.60
CA PRO A 8 0.37 17.38 -22.44
C PRO A 8 0.03 15.92 -22.67
N LYS A 9 0.95 15.04 -22.31
CA LYS A 9 0.74 13.59 -22.41
C LYS A 9 -0.26 13.12 -21.37
N LYS A 10 -1.23 12.33 -21.80
CA LYS A 10 -2.35 11.89 -20.98
C LYS A 10 -2.09 10.50 -20.41
N VAL A 11 -1.95 10.40 -19.09
CA VAL A 11 -1.64 9.16 -18.38
C VAL A 11 -2.85 8.68 -17.57
N LEU A 12 -3.27 7.43 -17.80
CA LEU A 12 -4.34 6.77 -17.05
C LEU A 12 -3.74 6.01 -15.88
N ILE A 13 -4.18 6.30 -14.65
CA ILE A 13 -3.73 5.63 -13.42
C ILE A 13 -4.89 4.85 -12.82
N VAL A 14 -4.63 3.57 -12.49
CA VAL A 14 -5.69 2.65 -12.07
C VAL A 14 -5.26 1.80 -10.87
N PRO A 15 -5.61 2.19 -9.64
CA PRO A 15 -5.35 1.39 -8.43
C PRO A 15 -6.24 0.15 -8.34
N LEU A 16 -5.72 -0.91 -7.72
CA LEU A 16 -6.50 -2.09 -7.35
C LEU A 16 -7.45 -1.76 -6.19
N ASP A 17 -8.64 -2.35 -6.20
CA ASP A 17 -9.70 -2.15 -5.19
C ASP A 17 -9.46 -2.88 -3.84
N TRP A 18 -8.25 -3.43 -3.59
CA TRP A 18 -7.93 -4.17 -2.37
C TRP A 18 -7.35 -3.27 -1.27
N GLY A 19 -8.25 -2.68 -0.49
CA GLY A 19 -7.85 -1.75 0.57
C GLY A 19 -7.29 -0.43 0.04
N LEU A 20 -7.33 0.60 0.85
CA LEU A 20 -6.93 1.97 0.45
C LEU A 20 -5.43 2.12 0.14
N GLY A 21 -4.61 1.13 0.49
CA GLY A 21 -3.15 1.16 0.31
C GLY A 21 -2.73 1.37 -1.14
N HIS A 22 -3.43 0.78 -2.12
CA HIS A 22 -3.14 0.99 -3.54
C HIS A 22 -3.38 2.45 -3.94
N ALA A 23 -4.55 2.99 -3.66
CA ALA A 23 -4.83 4.39 -3.95
C ALA A 23 -3.87 5.36 -3.24
N THR A 24 -3.48 5.07 -1.99
CA THR A 24 -2.56 5.96 -1.26
C THR A 24 -1.14 5.94 -1.80
N ARG A 25 -0.65 4.79 -2.29
CA ARG A 25 0.70 4.71 -2.89
C ARG A 25 0.79 5.28 -4.30
N ASP A 26 -0.36 5.44 -4.98
CA ASP A 26 -0.40 6.11 -6.29
C ASP A 26 -0.32 7.64 -6.16
N ILE A 27 -0.64 8.22 -4.99
CA ILE A 27 -0.59 9.66 -4.76
C ILE A 27 0.78 10.28 -5.12
N PRO A 28 1.92 9.78 -4.62
CA PRO A 28 3.23 10.33 -4.98
C PRO A 28 3.56 10.17 -6.48
N LEU A 29 3.07 9.14 -7.16
CA LEU A 29 3.23 8.96 -8.60
C LEU A 29 2.43 10.01 -9.38
N ILE A 30 1.17 10.25 -8.97
CA ILE A 30 0.31 11.27 -9.58
C ILE A 30 0.96 12.65 -9.45
N HIS A 31 1.45 13.00 -8.26
CA HIS A 31 2.14 14.28 -8.06
C HIS A 31 3.36 14.43 -8.98
N GLU A 32 4.19 13.41 -9.11
CA GLU A 32 5.39 13.49 -9.92
C GLU A 32 5.08 13.57 -11.43
N LEU A 33 4.05 12.87 -11.92
CA LEU A 33 3.59 12.96 -13.30
C LEU A 33 2.98 14.33 -13.60
N LEU A 34 2.21 14.91 -12.68
CA LEU A 34 1.69 16.27 -12.81
C LEU A 34 2.85 17.28 -12.85
N ASN A 35 3.87 17.11 -12.00
CA ASN A 35 5.08 17.95 -12.01
C ASN A 35 5.87 17.81 -13.31
N ALA A 36 5.81 16.66 -13.97
CA ALA A 36 6.40 16.42 -15.29
C ALA A 36 5.53 16.96 -16.45
N GLY A 37 4.40 17.61 -16.17
CA GLY A 37 3.52 18.22 -17.17
C GLY A 37 2.52 17.27 -17.83
N CYS A 38 2.32 16.07 -17.28
CA CYS A 38 1.32 15.15 -17.79
C CYS A 38 -0.11 15.55 -17.37
N GLU A 39 -1.08 15.26 -18.24
CA GLU A 39 -2.50 15.24 -17.90
C GLU A 39 -2.85 13.88 -17.28
N ILE A 40 -3.48 13.87 -16.11
CA ILE A 40 -3.80 12.64 -15.40
C ILE A 40 -5.29 12.34 -15.41
N VAL A 41 -5.62 11.11 -15.80
CA VAL A 41 -6.95 10.53 -15.67
C VAL A 41 -6.86 9.37 -14.68
N ILE A 42 -7.75 9.31 -13.71
CA ILE A 42 -7.81 8.23 -12.72
C ILE A 42 -8.98 7.31 -13.07
N ALA A 43 -8.82 6.01 -12.92
CA ALA A 43 -9.96 5.10 -12.99
C ALA A 43 -10.09 4.31 -11.69
N ALA A 44 -11.19 4.53 -10.96
CA ALA A 44 -11.43 3.94 -9.67
C ALA A 44 -12.93 3.91 -9.33
N GLU A 45 -13.30 3.15 -8.29
CA GLU A 45 -14.65 3.17 -7.74
C GLU A 45 -14.67 3.27 -6.20
N GLY A 46 -15.84 3.58 -5.64
CA GLY A 46 -16.09 3.53 -4.20
C GLY A 46 -15.12 4.36 -3.37
N LYS A 47 -14.52 3.72 -2.35
CA LYS A 47 -13.62 4.40 -1.40
C LYS A 47 -12.32 4.90 -2.04
N HIS A 48 -11.84 4.24 -3.10
CA HIS A 48 -10.63 4.66 -3.84
C HIS A 48 -10.91 5.93 -4.63
N ALA A 49 -12.04 6.00 -5.33
CA ALA A 49 -12.48 7.19 -6.03
C ALA A 49 -12.71 8.36 -5.07
N ALA A 50 -13.34 8.12 -3.91
CA ALA A 50 -13.56 9.15 -2.90
C ALA A 50 -12.24 9.69 -2.32
N LEU A 51 -11.27 8.81 -2.02
CA LEU A 51 -9.96 9.22 -1.49
C LEU A 51 -9.18 10.04 -2.51
N LEU A 52 -9.06 9.54 -3.75
CA LEU A 52 -8.29 10.22 -4.79
C LEU A 52 -8.98 11.52 -5.26
N GLY A 53 -10.32 11.55 -5.26
CA GLY A 53 -11.08 12.78 -5.55
C GLY A 53 -10.94 13.85 -4.47
N ALA A 54 -10.78 13.46 -3.21
CA ALA A 54 -10.49 14.40 -2.14
C ALA A 54 -9.05 14.95 -2.20
N GLU A 55 -8.08 14.12 -2.63
CA GLU A 55 -6.68 14.51 -2.79
C GLU A 55 -6.47 15.35 -4.07
N PHE A 56 -7.17 15.00 -5.15
CA PHE A 56 -7.04 15.62 -6.48
C PHE A 56 -8.40 16.06 -7.04
N PRO A 57 -9.05 17.06 -6.45
CA PRO A 57 -10.40 17.47 -6.87
C PRO A 57 -10.47 18.00 -8.29
N GLN A 58 -9.33 18.37 -8.88
CA GLN A 58 -9.21 18.87 -10.25
C GLN A 58 -9.09 17.77 -11.31
N LEU A 59 -8.82 16.51 -10.91
CA LEU A 59 -8.59 15.42 -11.87
C LEU A 59 -9.88 14.70 -12.23
N THR A 60 -9.94 14.21 -13.47
CA THR A 60 -11.04 13.36 -13.94
C THR A 60 -10.93 11.96 -13.33
N ILE A 61 -12.01 11.49 -12.71
CA ILE A 61 -12.12 10.12 -12.19
C ILE A 61 -13.19 9.36 -12.98
N LEU A 62 -12.75 8.33 -13.70
CA LEU A 62 -13.62 7.45 -14.45
C LEU A 62 -14.09 6.27 -13.56
N PRO A 63 -15.35 5.84 -13.67
CA PRO A 63 -15.79 4.66 -12.95
C PRO A 63 -15.24 3.38 -13.59
N LEU A 64 -14.49 2.61 -12.81
CA LEU A 64 -14.01 1.28 -13.21
C LEU A 64 -14.25 0.29 -12.07
N PRO A 65 -15.13 -0.72 -12.27
CA PRO A 65 -15.41 -1.72 -11.25
C PRO A 65 -14.17 -2.48 -10.82
N GLY A 66 -14.06 -2.73 -9.51
CA GLY A 66 -13.01 -3.54 -8.93
C GLY A 66 -13.21 -5.04 -9.11
N TYR A 67 -12.25 -5.83 -8.68
CA TYR A 67 -12.33 -7.29 -8.70
C TYR A 67 -13.28 -7.84 -7.63
N HIS A 68 -13.60 -7.06 -6.58
CA HIS A 68 -14.46 -7.43 -5.45
C HIS A 68 -14.16 -8.82 -4.89
N ILE A 69 -12.87 -9.13 -4.68
CA ILE A 69 -12.43 -10.43 -4.17
C ILE A 69 -12.75 -10.51 -2.67
N ARG A 70 -13.34 -11.63 -2.26
CA ARG A 70 -13.65 -11.89 -0.86
C ARG A 70 -12.63 -12.83 -0.24
N TYR A 71 -11.95 -12.37 0.80
CA TYR A 71 -11.06 -13.21 1.59
C TYR A 71 -11.81 -14.25 2.43
N SER A 72 -11.17 -15.41 2.61
CA SER A 72 -11.68 -16.42 3.54
C SER A 72 -11.25 -16.09 4.97
N GLN A 73 -12.19 -16.14 5.91
CA GLN A 73 -11.89 -16.00 7.34
C GLN A 73 -11.17 -17.22 7.94
N LYS A 74 -11.19 -18.38 7.27
CA LYS A 74 -10.55 -19.62 7.71
C LYS A 74 -9.49 -20.06 6.71
N GLY A 75 -8.22 -20.11 7.15
CA GLY A 75 -7.05 -20.40 6.33
C GLY A 75 -7.07 -21.70 5.53
N LEU A 76 -7.72 -22.77 6.03
CA LEU A 76 -7.80 -24.08 5.34
C LEU A 76 -8.55 -24.04 4.00
N PHE A 77 -9.48 -23.10 3.80
CA PHE A 77 -10.28 -22.99 2.57
C PHE A 77 -9.80 -21.91 1.60
N PHE A 78 -8.65 -21.30 1.90
CA PHE A 78 -8.11 -20.20 1.07
C PHE A 78 -7.84 -20.64 -0.38
N GLY A 79 -7.20 -21.78 -0.59
CA GLY A 79 -6.89 -22.29 -1.94
C GLY A 79 -8.12 -22.63 -2.78
N LEU A 80 -9.09 -23.33 -2.20
CA LEU A 80 -10.34 -23.66 -2.90
C LEU A 80 -11.15 -22.40 -3.27
N LYS A 81 -11.13 -21.37 -2.42
CA LYS A 81 -11.81 -20.10 -2.72
C LYS A 81 -11.10 -19.30 -3.80
N ILE A 82 -9.76 -19.33 -3.88
CA ILE A 82 -9.02 -18.71 -4.97
C ILE A 82 -9.36 -19.39 -6.30
N VAL A 83 -9.30 -20.73 -6.34
CA VAL A 83 -9.63 -21.49 -7.56
C VAL A 83 -11.04 -21.19 -8.04
N ARG A 84 -12.01 -21.10 -7.13
CA ARG A 84 -13.40 -20.70 -7.47
C ARG A 84 -13.52 -19.26 -7.98
N GLN A 85 -12.58 -18.39 -7.66
CA GLN A 85 -12.58 -16.98 -8.12
C GLN A 85 -11.86 -16.78 -9.46
N ILE A 86 -11.09 -17.76 -9.94
CA ILE A 86 -10.39 -17.68 -11.23
C ILE A 86 -11.31 -17.26 -12.39
N PRO A 87 -12.52 -17.85 -12.57
CA PRO A 87 -13.43 -17.42 -13.64
C PRO A 87 -13.89 -15.96 -13.50
N LYS A 88 -14.01 -15.48 -12.26
CA LYS A 88 -14.38 -14.09 -11.97
C LYS A 88 -13.23 -13.14 -12.34
N ILE A 89 -12.00 -13.50 -11.96
CA ILE A 89 -10.78 -12.73 -12.32
C ILE A 89 -10.64 -12.67 -13.85
N TRP A 90 -10.80 -13.79 -14.55
CA TRP A 90 -10.74 -13.81 -16.02
C TRP A 90 -11.79 -12.92 -16.68
N ARG A 91 -13.03 -12.92 -16.15
CA ARG A 91 -14.08 -12.00 -16.66
C ARG A 91 -13.72 -10.54 -16.40
N ALA A 92 -13.20 -10.23 -15.22
CA ALA A 92 -12.75 -8.87 -14.88
C ALA A 92 -11.61 -8.43 -15.80
N VAL A 93 -10.59 -9.26 -16.02
CA VAL A 93 -9.48 -8.98 -16.95
C VAL A 93 -9.99 -8.72 -18.38
N ARG A 94 -10.95 -9.53 -18.87
CA ARG A 94 -11.54 -9.31 -20.21
C ARG A 94 -12.36 -8.02 -20.27
N PHE A 95 -13.09 -7.71 -19.23
CA PHE A 95 -13.81 -6.45 -19.11
C PHE A 95 -12.86 -5.26 -19.12
N GLU A 96 -11.80 -5.30 -18.32
CA GLU A 96 -10.74 -4.26 -18.30
C GLU A 96 -10.12 -4.05 -19.68
N GLN A 97 -9.85 -5.14 -20.41
CA GLN A 97 -9.29 -5.07 -21.77
C GLN A 97 -10.23 -4.32 -22.75
N ALA A 98 -11.50 -4.66 -22.73
CA ALA A 98 -12.50 -4.01 -23.60
C ALA A 98 -12.71 -2.54 -23.19
N TRP A 99 -12.78 -2.28 -21.89
CA TRP A 99 -12.92 -0.94 -21.33
C TRP A 99 -11.72 -0.07 -21.67
N LEU A 100 -10.50 -0.58 -21.49
CA LEU A 100 -9.26 0.17 -21.77
C LEU A 100 -9.17 0.56 -23.24
N ARG A 101 -9.41 -0.38 -24.18
CA ARG A 101 -9.36 -0.09 -25.61
C ARG A 101 -10.30 1.05 -25.99
N LYS A 102 -11.51 1.03 -25.43
CA LYS A 102 -12.50 2.10 -25.64
C LYS A 102 -12.01 3.43 -25.06
N THR A 103 -11.54 3.42 -23.81
CA THR A 103 -11.06 4.61 -23.11
C THR A 103 -9.84 5.24 -23.79
N VAL A 104 -8.88 4.42 -24.25
CA VAL A 104 -7.72 4.91 -25.03
C VAL A 104 -8.16 5.63 -26.29
N ALA A 105 -9.09 5.05 -27.06
CA ALA A 105 -9.58 5.64 -28.29
C ALA A 105 -10.42 6.90 -28.06
N GLU A 106 -11.24 6.94 -27.01
CA GLU A 106 -12.16 8.07 -26.76
C GLU A 106 -11.45 9.27 -26.12
N LEU A 107 -10.48 9.02 -25.22
CA LEU A 107 -9.83 10.08 -24.45
C LEU A 107 -8.41 10.42 -24.94
N GLY A 108 -7.87 9.68 -25.90
CA GLY A 108 -6.50 9.88 -26.37
C GLY A 108 -5.47 9.63 -25.26
N ILE A 109 -5.58 8.47 -24.57
CA ILE A 109 -4.62 8.09 -23.52
C ILE A 109 -3.28 7.72 -24.16
N ASP A 110 -2.19 8.36 -23.73
CA ASP A 110 -0.84 8.10 -24.22
C ASP A 110 -0.13 6.98 -23.43
N ALA A 111 -0.47 6.78 -22.14
CA ALA A 111 0.14 5.74 -21.30
C ALA A 111 -0.80 5.26 -20.19
N VAL A 112 -0.54 4.06 -19.66
CA VAL A 112 -1.30 3.47 -18.57
C VAL A 112 -0.38 3.06 -17.42
N ILE A 113 -0.75 3.40 -16.18
CA ILE A 113 -0.13 2.88 -14.96
C ILE A 113 -1.17 2.07 -14.22
N SER A 114 -0.98 0.77 -14.20
CA SER A 114 -1.87 -0.21 -13.58
C SER A 114 -1.31 -0.70 -12.26
N ASP A 115 -1.87 -0.26 -11.15
CA ASP A 115 -1.45 -0.77 -9.85
C ASP A 115 -2.15 -2.10 -9.55
N ASN A 116 -1.44 -3.19 -9.86
CA ASN A 116 -1.81 -4.58 -9.57
C ASN A 116 -3.15 -5.05 -10.22
N ARG A 117 -3.53 -4.46 -11.38
CA ARG A 117 -4.69 -4.89 -12.18
C ARG A 117 -4.22 -5.48 -13.51
N PHE A 118 -4.60 -6.72 -13.79
CA PHE A 118 -4.00 -7.55 -14.83
C PHE A 118 -4.54 -7.31 -16.25
N GLY A 119 -5.65 -6.61 -16.40
CA GLY A 119 -6.31 -6.41 -17.70
C GLY A 119 -5.98 -5.09 -18.39
N LEU A 120 -5.16 -4.23 -17.78
CA LEU A 120 -4.94 -2.85 -18.26
C LEU A 120 -3.64 -2.71 -19.06
N TYR A 121 -3.44 -3.56 -20.04
CA TYR A 121 -2.35 -3.47 -21.02
C TYR A 121 -2.87 -3.21 -22.42
N HIS A 122 -2.12 -2.45 -23.23
CA HIS A 122 -2.47 -2.07 -24.60
C HIS A 122 -1.26 -2.29 -25.53
N PRO A 123 -1.47 -2.74 -26.79
CA PRO A 123 -0.35 -3.05 -27.69
C PRO A 123 0.39 -1.80 -28.19
N ASP A 124 -0.31 -0.65 -28.32
CA ASP A 124 0.16 0.52 -29.06
C ASP A 124 0.64 1.67 -28.16
N ILE A 125 0.43 1.58 -26.83
CA ILE A 125 0.87 2.59 -25.87
C ILE A 125 1.60 1.95 -24.70
N PRO A 126 2.57 2.64 -24.08
CA PRO A 126 3.27 2.12 -22.91
C PRO A 126 2.32 1.87 -21.74
N CYS A 127 2.45 0.68 -21.16
CA CYS A 127 1.66 0.26 -20.01
C CYS A 127 2.59 -0.24 -18.90
N ILE A 128 2.48 0.34 -17.72
CA ILE A 128 3.27 -0.01 -16.55
C ILE A 128 2.43 -0.86 -15.60
N PHE A 129 2.99 -1.93 -15.09
CA PHE A 129 2.40 -2.74 -14.03
C PHE A 129 3.11 -2.48 -12.70
N ILE A 130 2.40 -2.09 -11.65
CA ILE A 130 2.99 -1.91 -10.32
C ILE A 130 2.65 -3.08 -9.43
N SER A 131 3.66 -3.71 -8.81
CA SER A 131 3.45 -4.73 -7.79
C SER A 131 4.69 -4.93 -6.91
N HIS A 132 4.46 -5.10 -5.60
CA HIS A 132 5.47 -5.59 -4.65
C HIS A 132 5.34 -7.11 -4.40
N GLN A 133 4.36 -7.77 -5.04
CA GLN A 133 4.13 -9.20 -4.91
C GLN A 133 4.44 -9.92 -6.22
N LEU A 134 5.71 -10.01 -6.56
CA LEU A 134 6.19 -10.82 -7.69
C LEU A 134 6.10 -12.31 -7.36
N LEU A 135 6.31 -12.67 -6.09
CA LEU A 135 6.06 -13.99 -5.55
C LEU A 135 4.89 -13.94 -4.55
N ILE A 136 3.84 -14.70 -4.83
CA ILE A 136 2.64 -14.77 -3.99
C ILE A 136 2.80 -15.92 -2.98
N LYS A 137 2.89 -15.57 -1.70
CA LYS A 137 2.94 -16.55 -0.61
C LYS A 137 1.64 -17.28 -0.44
N THR A 138 1.72 -18.62 -0.26
CA THR A 138 0.55 -19.47 -0.03
C THR A 138 0.75 -20.36 1.19
N PRO A 139 -0.34 -20.82 1.84
CA PRO A 139 -0.26 -21.82 2.91
C PRO A 139 0.22 -23.20 2.44
N PHE A 140 0.26 -23.44 1.12
CA PHE A 140 0.56 -24.76 0.53
C PHE A 140 2.01 -24.94 0.11
N GLY A 141 2.84 -23.91 0.27
CA GLY A 141 4.28 -23.96 0.05
C GLY A 141 4.74 -23.81 -1.39
N GLY A 142 6.01 -24.11 -1.63
CA GLY A 142 6.77 -23.68 -2.80
C GLY A 142 6.28 -24.16 -4.18
N VAL A 143 5.60 -25.30 -4.29
CA VAL A 143 5.08 -25.78 -5.61
C VAL A 143 3.95 -24.89 -6.09
N THR A 144 2.99 -24.59 -5.19
CA THR A 144 1.86 -23.70 -5.52
C THR A 144 2.34 -22.27 -5.74
N GLU A 145 3.31 -21.80 -4.97
CA GLU A 145 3.94 -20.50 -5.13
C GLU A 145 4.59 -20.35 -6.50
N ARG A 146 5.35 -21.35 -6.94
CA ARG A 146 5.98 -21.37 -8.31
C ARG A 146 4.95 -21.37 -9.44
N LEU A 147 3.86 -22.12 -9.29
CA LEU A 147 2.79 -22.14 -10.28
C LEU A 147 2.10 -20.76 -10.37
N LEU A 148 1.75 -20.17 -9.23
CA LEU A 148 1.15 -18.84 -9.18
C LEU A 148 2.12 -17.77 -9.72
N GLN A 149 3.41 -17.88 -9.43
CA GLN A 149 4.43 -16.98 -9.97
C GLN A 149 4.49 -17.05 -11.50
N LYS A 150 4.48 -18.24 -12.10
CA LYS A 150 4.46 -18.39 -13.56
C LYS A 150 3.21 -17.76 -14.18
N ILE A 151 2.04 -17.95 -13.55
CA ILE A 151 0.80 -17.34 -14.00
C ILE A 151 0.88 -15.82 -13.88
N ASN A 152 1.34 -15.31 -12.73
CA ASN A 152 1.52 -13.88 -12.49
C ASN A 152 2.43 -13.24 -13.53
N TYR A 153 3.60 -13.86 -13.80
CA TYR A 153 4.56 -13.36 -14.80
C TYR A 153 4.03 -13.37 -16.22
N ARG A 154 3.16 -14.35 -16.58
CA ARG A 154 2.49 -14.35 -17.87
C ARG A 154 1.58 -13.14 -18.08
N PHE A 155 1.01 -12.58 -17.01
CA PHE A 155 0.25 -11.35 -17.09
C PHE A 155 1.15 -10.12 -17.05
N ILE A 156 2.09 -10.06 -16.12
CA ILE A 156 3.01 -8.93 -15.96
C ILE A 156 3.82 -8.68 -17.23
N ASN A 157 4.35 -9.74 -17.87
CA ASN A 157 5.16 -9.63 -19.09
C ASN A 157 4.37 -9.18 -20.35
N ARG A 158 3.10 -8.84 -20.21
CA ARG A 158 2.32 -8.14 -21.26
C ARG A 158 2.42 -6.62 -21.15
N TYR A 159 2.92 -6.14 -20.04
CA TYR A 159 3.15 -4.72 -19.82
C TYR A 159 4.54 -4.32 -20.32
N THR A 160 4.70 -3.05 -20.64
CA THR A 160 5.97 -2.48 -21.11
C THR A 160 7.05 -2.60 -20.05
N ALA A 161 6.70 -2.35 -18.78
CA ALA A 161 7.57 -2.53 -17.63
C ALA A 161 6.79 -2.93 -16.38
N CYS A 162 7.51 -3.53 -15.42
CA CYS A 162 7.02 -3.84 -14.09
C CYS A 162 7.74 -2.96 -13.07
N TRP A 163 7.03 -2.02 -12.48
CA TRP A 163 7.54 -1.17 -11.41
C TRP A 163 7.32 -1.80 -10.04
N VAL A 164 8.40 -1.94 -9.29
CA VAL A 164 8.38 -2.54 -7.96
C VAL A 164 8.60 -1.46 -6.92
N PRO A 165 7.60 -1.14 -6.08
CA PRO A 165 7.73 -0.15 -5.02
C PRO A 165 8.52 -0.73 -3.84
N ASP A 166 9.81 -0.99 -4.04
CA ASP A 166 10.81 -1.44 -3.08
C ASP A 166 12.20 -1.06 -3.59
N PHE A 167 13.24 -1.26 -2.81
CA PHE A 167 14.64 -1.00 -3.18
C PHE A 167 15.23 -2.22 -3.89
N ALA A 168 16.08 -1.99 -4.90
CA ALA A 168 16.64 -3.06 -5.73
C ALA A 168 17.53 -4.08 -4.99
N GLY A 169 18.05 -3.71 -3.83
CA GLY A 169 18.98 -4.55 -3.03
C GLY A 169 18.56 -4.68 -1.58
N GLU A 170 19.52 -5.06 -0.74
CA GLU A 170 19.39 -5.02 0.70
C GLU A 170 19.92 -3.67 1.25
N PRO A 171 19.26 -3.10 2.25
CA PRO A 171 18.00 -3.52 2.86
C PRO A 171 16.78 -3.28 1.98
N ASN A 172 15.73 -4.12 2.10
CA ASN A 172 14.45 -3.95 1.42
C ASN A 172 13.27 -4.25 2.36
N LEU A 173 12.06 -3.84 1.98
CA LEU A 173 10.87 -3.98 2.82
C LEU A 173 10.07 -5.26 2.55
N SER A 174 10.18 -5.81 1.34
CA SER A 174 9.30 -6.89 0.89
C SER A 174 9.94 -8.29 0.97
N GLY A 175 11.25 -8.38 1.19
CA GLY A 175 11.97 -9.65 1.16
C GLY A 175 11.69 -10.43 -0.12
N ILE A 176 11.48 -11.74 -0.02
CA ILE A 176 11.27 -12.61 -1.20
C ILE A 176 10.02 -12.27 -2.02
N LEU A 177 9.09 -11.46 -1.48
CA LEU A 177 7.86 -11.11 -2.23
C LEU A 177 8.18 -10.32 -3.50
N ALA A 178 9.07 -9.33 -3.42
CA ALA A 178 9.52 -8.55 -4.57
C ALA A 178 10.94 -8.89 -5.03
N HIS A 179 11.67 -9.76 -4.29
CA HIS A 179 13.02 -10.21 -4.64
C HIS A 179 13.08 -11.75 -4.79
N PRO A 180 12.23 -12.36 -5.64
CA PRO A 180 12.34 -13.76 -5.94
C PRO A 180 13.60 -14.02 -6.79
N LYS A 181 13.98 -15.29 -6.94
CA LYS A 181 15.16 -15.70 -7.73
C LYS A 181 15.06 -15.28 -9.19
N GLU A 182 13.86 -15.32 -9.75
CA GLU A 182 13.58 -14.92 -11.13
C GLU A 182 12.61 -13.74 -11.11
N LEU A 183 12.90 -12.71 -11.91
CA LEU A 183 12.08 -11.51 -12.04
C LEU A 183 11.28 -11.53 -13.35
N PRO A 184 10.14 -10.82 -13.43
CA PRO A 184 9.47 -10.51 -14.70
C PRO A 184 10.40 -9.72 -15.61
N ALA A 185 10.11 -9.74 -16.92
CA ALA A 185 10.81 -8.89 -17.87
C ALA A 185 10.63 -7.40 -17.53
N HIS A 186 11.64 -6.60 -17.84
CA HIS A 186 11.61 -5.14 -17.66
C HIS A 186 11.19 -4.69 -16.25
N THR A 187 11.70 -5.39 -15.22
CA THR A 187 11.47 -5.03 -13.82
C THR A 187 12.36 -3.85 -13.42
N GLU A 188 11.75 -2.84 -12.83
CA GLU A 188 12.41 -1.64 -12.32
C GLU A 188 11.96 -1.35 -10.88
N TYR A 189 12.91 -1.10 -9.98
CA TYR A 189 12.63 -0.80 -8.58
C TYR A 189 12.50 0.70 -8.35
N LEU A 190 11.36 1.11 -7.79
CA LEU A 190 11.05 2.52 -7.54
C LEU A 190 11.60 3.07 -6.23
N GLY A 191 12.04 2.20 -5.33
CA GLY A 191 12.24 2.59 -3.93
C GLY A 191 10.91 2.74 -3.19
N CYS A 192 10.87 3.62 -2.21
CA CYS A 192 9.73 3.79 -1.31
C CYS A 192 8.67 4.73 -1.90
N LEU A 193 7.46 4.23 -2.10
CA LEU A 193 6.31 5.05 -2.48
C LEU A 193 5.49 5.42 -1.24
N SER A 194 5.79 6.56 -0.65
CA SER A 194 5.02 7.13 0.47
C SER A 194 4.58 8.55 0.13
N ARG A 195 3.35 8.85 0.50
CA ARG A 195 2.79 10.21 0.43
C ARG A 195 3.21 11.09 1.60
N PHE A 196 3.95 10.52 2.57
CA PHE A 196 4.39 11.22 3.76
C PHE A 196 5.80 11.75 3.61
N GLU A 197 6.04 12.89 4.28
CA GLU A 197 7.35 13.54 4.29
C GLU A 197 7.78 13.84 5.73
N PRO A 198 9.08 13.73 6.04
CA PRO A 198 9.61 14.21 7.30
C PRO A 198 9.31 15.70 7.49
N MET A 199 8.80 16.07 8.67
CA MET A 199 8.49 17.45 9.03
C MET A 199 9.35 17.82 10.24
N PRO A 200 10.25 18.81 10.12
CA PRO A 200 11.07 19.25 11.26
C PRO A 200 10.21 19.94 12.32
N GLY A 201 10.59 19.81 13.57
CA GLY A 201 9.96 20.54 14.69
C GLY A 201 8.61 19.99 15.16
N VAL A 202 8.16 18.82 14.72
CA VAL A 202 6.94 18.20 15.24
C VAL A 202 7.20 17.71 16.68
N GLU A 203 6.50 18.30 17.63
CA GLU A 203 6.57 17.91 19.03
C GLU A 203 5.93 16.54 19.29
N LYS A 204 6.53 15.79 20.25
CA LYS A 204 5.96 14.52 20.71
C LYS A 204 4.71 14.76 21.54
N LYS A 205 3.59 14.19 21.08
CA LYS A 205 2.27 14.34 21.71
C LYS A 205 1.72 13.03 22.23
N TYR A 206 2.18 11.90 21.63
CA TYR A 206 1.63 10.56 21.91
C TYR A 206 2.75 9.56 22.19
N ASP A 207 2.59 8.79 23.26
CA ASP A 207 3.43 7.61 23.50
C ASP A 207 3.12 6.51 22.47
N LEU A 208 1.84 6.44 22.04
CA LEU A 208 1.36 5.45 21.08
C LEU A 208 0.38 6.05 20.08
N LEU A 209 0.63 5.80 18.79
CA LEU A 209 -0.35 5.94 17.72
C LEU A 209 -0.78 4.55 17.24
N ALA A 210 -2.06 4.20 17.36
CA ALA A 210 -2.62 2.96 16.83
C ALA A 210 -3.36 3.22 15.52
N LEU A 211 -2.82 2.69 14.41
CA LEU A 211 -3.43 2.74 13.08
C LEU A 211 -4.21 1.47 12.81
N ILE A 212 -5.53 1.54 12.94
CA ILE A 212 -6.40 0.38 12.76
C ILE A 212 -6.80 0.26 11.30
N SER A 213 -6.52 -0.91 10.71
CA SER A 213 -6.82 -1.21 9.32
C SER A 213 -7.14 -2.70 9.13
N GLY A 214 -7.51 -3.06 7.89
CA GLY A 214 -7.80 -4.45 7.52
C GLY A 214 -9.29 -4.75 7.37
N PRO A 215 -9.62 -5.98 6.95
CA PRO A 215 -11.01 -6.41 6.74
C PRO A 215 -11.73 -6.68 8.07
N GLU A 216 -13.05 -6.55 8.06
CA GLU A 216 -13.87 -7.01 9.16
C GLU A 216 -13.96 -8.56 9.20
N PRO A 217 -14.04 -9.15 10.39
CA PRO A 217 -14.08 -8.53 11.74
C PRO A 217 -12.69 -8.27 12.35
N GLN A 218 -11.60 -8.57 11.62
CA GLN A 218 -10.24 -8.51 12.15
C GLN A 218 -9.81 -7.09 12.54
N ARG A 219 -10.35 -6.09 11.87
CA ARG A 219 -10.14 -4.68 12.20
C ARG A 219 -10.77 -4.34 13.55
N THR A 220 -12.06 -4.60 13.71
CA THR A 220 -12.79 -4.36 14.97
C THR A 220 -12.19 -5.14 16.14
N ASN A 221 -11.85 -6.41 15.93
CA ASN A 221 -11.23 -7.23 16.98
C ASN A 221 -9.90 -6.65 17.50
N LEU A 222 -9.06 -6.12 16.60
CA LEU A 222 -7.79 -5.48 17.03
C LEU A 222 -8.06 -4.16 17.75
N GLU A 223 -8.99 -3.36 17.27
CA GLU A 223 -9.40 -2.09 17.88
C GLU A 223 -9.88 -2.31 19.32
N GLU A 224 -10.76 -3.28 19.54
CA GLU A 224 -11.30 -3.63 20.86
C GLU A 224 -10.22 -4.11 21.82
N LEU A 225 -9.29 -4.97 21.35
CA LEU A 225 -8.16 -5.45 22.15
C LEU A 225 -7.27 -4.27 22.62
N ILE A 226 -6.95 -3.35 21.71
CA ILE A 226 -6.13 -2.18 22.04
C ILE A 226 -6.85 -1.26 23.03
N LEU A 227 -8.12 -0.96 22.78
CA LEU A 227 -8.92 -0.10 23.65
C LEU A 227 -9.10 -0.67 25.06
N ALA A 228 -9.31 -1.99 25.17
CA ALA A 228 -9.43 -2.65 26.46
C ALA A 228 -8.14 -2.52 27.30
N GLU A 229 -6.98 -2.77 26.67
CA GLU A 229 -5.70 -2.68 27.40
C GLU A 229 -5.28 -1.23 27.69
N LEU A 230 -5.54 -0.29 26.80
CA LEU A 230 -5.24 1.13 27.06
C LEU A 230 -5.97 1.69 28.27
N ARG A 231 -7.22 1.28 28.52
CA ARG A 231 -7.98 1.68 29.70
C ARG A 231 -7.33 1.26 31.03
N GLU A 232 -6.55 0.17 30.99
CA GLU A 232 -5.80 -0.37 32.13
C GLU A 232 -4.37 0.21 32.24
N MET A 233 -4.07 1.26 31.46
CA MET A 233 -2.75 1.89 31.42
C MET A 233 -2.84 3.39 31.76
N PRO A 234 -2.97 3.77 33.05
CA PRO A 234 -3.10 5.16 33.43
C PRO A 234 -1.85 5.96 33.03
N GLY A 235 -2.08 7.19 32.56
CA GLY A 235 -1.02 8.13 32.19
C GLY A 235 -0.46 7.96 30.77
N ILE A 236 -0.82 6.92 30.01
CA ILE A 236 -0.43 6.78 28.61
C ILE A 236 -1.17 7.81 27.73
N LYS A 237 -0.43 8.47 26.85
CA LYS A 237 -1.00 9.36 25.82
C LYS A 237 -1.11 8.59 24.52
N ALA A 238 -2.34 8.29 24.07
CA ALA A 238 -2.56 7.50 22.87
C ALA A 238 -3.57 8.14 21.91
N LEU A 239 -3.30 8.02 20.62
CA LEU A 239 -4.23 8.32 19.55
C LEU A 239 -4.57 7.05 18.79
N ILE A 240 -5.87 6.74 18.65
CA ILE A 240 -6.36 5.62 17.85
C ILE A 240 -7.02 6.17 16.59
N VAL A 241 -6.56 5.74 15.42
CA VAL A 241 -7.16 6.04 14.12
C VAL A 241 -7.86 4.79 13.62
N SER A 242 -9.20 4.79 13.64
CA SER A 242 -10.03 3.60 13.43
C SER A 242 -10.14 3.13 11.97
N GLY A 243 -9.61 3.90 10.99
CA GLY A 243 -9.64 3.55 9.57
C GLY A 243 -11.07 3.49 8.98
N ARG A 244 -11.95 4.40 9.42
CA ARG A 244 -13.36 4.53 8.98
C ARG A 244 -13.60 5.89 8.34
N PRO A 245 -13.22 6.09 7.06
CA PRO A 245 -13.34 7.41 6.41
C PRO A 245 -14.78 7.86 6.17
N ASP A 246 -15.72 6.95 6.23
CA ASP A 246 -17.16 7.16 6.12
C ASP A 246 -17.82 7.74 7.40
N GLN A 247 -17.04 7.86 8.48
CA GLN A 247 -17.51 8.40 9.77
C GLN A 247 -16.64 9.59 10.17
N ALA A 248 -17.25 10.67 10.58
CA ALA A 248 -16.56 11.83 11.15
C ALA A 248 -16.78 11.87 12.67
N ALA A 249 -16.00 11.06 13.41
CA ALA A 249 -16.09 11.02 14.86
C ALA A 249 -14.72 11.21 15.49
N ARG A 250 -14.68 12.05 16.52
CA ARG A 250 -13.56 12.20 17.46
C ARG A 250 -14.10 12.12 18.87
N ARG A 251 -13.51 11.28 19.70
CA ARG A 251 -13.91 11.16 21.11
C ARG A 251 -12.70 10.91 22.00
N GLU A 252 -12.76 11.36 23.20
CA GLU A 252 -11.90 10.92 24.28
C GLU A 252 -12.46 9.62 24.87
N VAL A 253 -11.65 8.58 24.90
CA VAL A 253 -12.03 7.23 25.38
C VAL A 253 -11.73 7.09 26.86
N ALA A 254 -10.63 7.71 27.31
CA ALA A 254 -10.18 7.83 28.69
C ALA A 254 -9.19 9.01 28.77
N PRO A 255 -8.82 9.50 29.96
CA PRO A 255 -7.86 10.59 30.10
C PRO A 255 -6.54 10.31 29.35
N GLY A 256 -6.21 11.19 28.39
CA GLY A 256 -5.04 11.06 27.53
C GLY A 256 -5.19 10.09 26.35
N ILE A 257 -6.34 9.43 26.17
CA ILE A 257 -6.61 8.48 25.08
C ILE A 257 -7.69 9.04 24.16
N SER A 258 -7.31 9.46 22.98
CA SER A 258 -8.22 9.96 21.94
C SER A 258 -8.42 8.91 20.84
N GLN A 259 -9.64 8.86 20.31
CA GLN A 259 -9.99 8.04 19.14
C GLN A 259 -10.59 8.94 18.05
N VAL A 260 -10.13 8.75 16.82
CA VAL A 260 -10.66 9.41 15.63
C VAL A 260 -11.01 8.36 14.57
N SER A 261 -12.06 8.61 13.82
CA SER A 261 -12.49 7.69 12.77
C SER A 261 -11.49 7.61 11.62
N HIS A 262 -10.99 8.76 11.20
CA HIS A 262 -10.07 8.91 10.07
C HIS A 262 -9.27 10.21 10.22
N LEU A 263 -8.10 10.26 9.59
CA LEU A 263 -7.30 11.47 9.40
C LEU A 263 -6.97 11.61 7.92
N ASN A 264 -6.95 12.83 7.40
CA ASN A 264 -6.41 13.13 6.07
C ASN A 264 -4.89 12.88 6.03
N ALA A 265 -4.28 12.97 4.85
CA ALA A 265 -2.86 12.67 4.68
C ALA A 265 -1.95 13.54 5.55
N ARG A 266 -2.21 14.85 5.62
CA ARG A 266 -1.41 15.79 6.40
C ARG A 266 -1.48 15.52 7.90
N ASP A 267 -2.70 15.39 8.43
CA ASP A 267 -2.94 15.16 9.85
C ASP A 267 -2.40 13.80 10.30
N LEU A 268 -2.49 12.78 9.42
CA LEU A 268 -1.92 11.46 9.70
C LEU A 268 -0.38 11.49 9.69
N ASN A 269 0.23 12.22 8.76
CA ASN A 269 1.68 12.44 8.74
C ASN A 269 2.15 13.11 10.04
N GLU A 270 1.50 14.20 10.46
CA GLU A 270 1.81 14.88 11.73
C GLU A 270 1.62 13.93 12.92
N ALA A 271 0.52 13.18 12.99
CA ALA A 271 0.25 12.24 14.07
C ALA A 271 1.33 11.13 14.14
N MET A 272 1.76 10.60 12.99
CA MET A 272 2.85 9.61 12.94
C MET A 272 4.16 10.20 13.46
N LEU A 273 4.50 11.43 13.06
CA LEU A 273 5.70 12.10 13.54
C LEU A 273 5.62 12.43 15.02
N ALA A 274 4.43 12.84 15.51
CA ALA A 274 4.18 13.20 16.91
C ALA A 274 4.12 12.00 17.87
N ALA A 275 4.07 10.77 17.37
CA ALA A 275 4.06 9.57 18.21
C ALA A 275 5.47 9.01 18.44
N ASP A 276 5.73 8.44 19.62
CA ASP A 276 6.97 7.71 19.90
C ASP A 276 6.95 6.33 19.27
N MET A 277 5.82 5.62 19.38
CA MET A 277 5.61 4.29 18.84
C MET A 277 4.35 4.26 17.96
N VAL A 278 4.44 3.56 16.81
CA VAL A 278 3.27 3.27 15.98
C VAL A 278 2.87 1.82 16.13
N LEU A 279 1.58 1.53 16.32
CA LEU A 279 1.02 0.18 16.28
C LEU A 279 0.12 0.07 15.07
N CYS A 280 0.36 -0.92 14.21
CA CYS A 280 -0.42 -1.08 12.99
C CYS A 280 -0.41 -2.53 12.46
N ARG A 281 -1.17 -2.77 11.41
CA ARG A 281 -1.03 -3.98 10.59
C ARG A 281 0.26 -3.90 9.75
N SER A 282 0.80 -5.05 9.36
CA SER A 282 1.94 -5.14 8.44
C SER A 282 1.53 -5.03 6.97
N GLY A 283 0.64 -4.07 6.65
CA GLY A 283 0.27 -3.76 5.27
C GLY A 283 1.39 -3.00 4.57
N TYR A 284 1.72 -3.40 3.34
CA TYR A 284 2.93 -2.94 2.66
C TYR A 284 3.04 -1.42 2.51
N THR A 285 1.94 -0.74 2.16
CA THR A 285 1.93 0.74 2.08
C THR A 285 2.27 1.39 3.42
N THR A 286 1.70 0.88 4.52
CA THR A 286 2.03 1.40 5.86
C THR A 286 3.50 1.15 6.22
N LEU A 287 4.09 0.02 5.79
CA LEU A 287 5.52 -0.26 5.99
C LEU A 287 6.40 0.75 5.24
N MET A 288 6.03 1.13 4.02
CA MET A 288 6.71 2.19 3.28
C MET A 288 6.59 3.55 4.00
N ASP A 289 5.42 3.88 4.53
CA ASP A 289 5.20 5.11 5.30
C ASP A 289 6.07 5.16 6.57
N LEU A 290 6.13 4.04 7.32
CA LEU A 290 6.98 3.91 8.50
C LEU A 290 8.47 4.03 8.15
N ALA A 291 8.91 3.40 7.07
CA ALA A 291 10.29 3.48 6.60
C ALA A 291 10.64 4.91 6.16
N LYS A 292 9.78 5.57 5.38
CA LYS A 292 9.96 6.97 4.93
C LYS A 292 10.11 7.93 6.10
N LEU A 293 9.32 7.76 7.15
CA LEU A 293 9.36 8.61 8.35
C LEU A 293 10.34 8.13 9.42
N ASN A 294 11.08 7.04 9.17
CA ASN A 294 11.97 6.38 10.14
C ASN A 294 11.29 6.14 11.51
N LYS A 295 10.07 5.61 11.49
CA LYS A 295 9.27 5.39 12.69
C LYS A 295 9.48 3.98 13.25
N LYS A 296 9.62 3.90 14.57
CA LYS A 296 9.54 2.61 15.28
C LYS A 296 8.10 2.11 15.29
N ALA A 297 7.90 0.81 15.07
CA ALA A 297 6.55 0.25 15.04
C ALA A 297 6.44 -1.14 15.67
N ILE A 298 5.23 -1.40 16.19
CA ILE A 298 4.73 -2.71 16.57
C ILE A 298 3.76 -3.16 15.47
N LEU A 299 4.12 -4.23 14.78
CA LEU A 299 3.30 -4.82 13.72
C LEU A 299 2.45 -5.96 14.27
N VAL A 300 1.16 -5.92 13.99
CA VAL A 300 0.21 -7.00 14.32
C VAL A 300 -0.42 -7.50 13.02
N PRO A 301 0.19 -8.48 12.32
CA PRO A 301 -0.32 -9.01 11.07
C PRO A 301 -1.78 -9.43 11.16
N THR A 302 -2.54 -9.22 10.09
CA THR A 302 -3.92 -9.71 10.01
C THR A 302 -3.92 -11.23 9.94
N PRO A 303 -4.59 -11.94 10.87
CA PRO A 303 -4.62 -13.41 10.87
C PRO A 303 -5.13 -13.98 9.54
N GLY A 304 -4.38 -14.93 8.97
CA GLY A 304 -4.71 -15.59 7.71
C GLY A 304 -4.34 -14.79 6.45
N GLN A 305 -3.71 -13.63 6.56
CA GLN A 305 -3.10 -12.92 5.43
C GLN A 305 -1.61 -13.27 5.33
N SER A 306 -1.29 -14.25 4.49
CA SER A 306 0.06 -14.81 4.35
C SER A 306 1.13 -13.77 4.00
N GLU A 307 0.79 -12.75 3.23
CA GLU A 307 1.66 -11.60 2.97
C GLU A 307 2.03 -10.87 4.26
N GLN A 308 1.03 -10.45 5.02
CA GLN A 308 1.27 -9.68 6.25
C GLN A 308 2.01 -10.50 7.31
N GLU A 309 1.68 -11.79 7.44
CA GLU A 309 2.38 -12.70 8.36
C GLU A 309 3.84 -12.87 7.95
N TYR A 310 4.12 -12.99 6.65
CA TYR A 310 5.48 -13.04 6.12
C TYR A 310 6.24 -11.74 6.38
N LEU A 311 5.66 -10.58 6.01
CA LEU A 311 6.29 -9.28 6.18
C LEU A 311 6.60 -8.97 7.65
N GLY A 312 5.64 -9.23 8.55
CA GLY A 312 5.86 -9.04 9.98
C GLY A 312 7.06 -9.85 10.51
N LYS A 313 7.15 -11.13 10.11
CA LYS A 313 8.27 -12.00 10.49
C LYS A 313 9.60 -11.55 9.87
N TYR A 314 9.60 -11.25 8.57
CA TYR A 314 10.80 -10.83 7.85
C TYR A 314 11.39 -9.54 8.44
N LEU A 315 10.57 -8.51 8.63
CA LEU A 315 11.02 -7.21 9.10
C LEU A 315 11.45 -7.25 10.58
N MET A 316 10.83 -8.12 11.39
CA MET A 316 11.29 -8.37 12.76
C MET A 316 12.66 -9.05 12.79
N GLN A 317 12.91 -10.04 11.91
CA GLN A 317 14.21 -10.70 11.80
C GLN A 317 15.32 -9.75 11.35
N LYS A 318 14.98 -8.75 10.53
CA LYS A 318 15.90 -7.70 10.07
C LYS A 318 16.11 -6.58 11.12
N GLY A 319 15.36 -6.57 12.21
CA GLY A 319 15.43 -5.53 13.24
C GLY A 319 14.74 -4.22 12.86
N TYR A 320 13.96 -4.16 11.79
CA TYR A 320 13.32 -2.92 11.35
C TYR A 320 12.08 -2.59 12.17
N PHE A 321 11.23 -3.59 12.42
CA PHE A 321 10.00 -3.44 13.19
C PHE A 321 9.79 -4.60 14.12
N TYR A 322 9.25 -4.35 15.29
CA TYR A 322 8.83 -5.42 16.19
C TYR A 322 7.50 -6.01 15.71
N SER A 323 7.35 -7.32 15.70
CA SER A 323 6.14 -7.96 15.19
C SER A 323 5.71 -9.12 16.06
N LEU A 324 4.39 -9.26 16.28
CA LEU A 324 3.80 -10.40 16.97
C LEU A 324 2.43 -10.73 16.40
N PRO A 325 2.03 -12.03 16.37
CA PRO A 325 0.73 -12.43 15.85
C PRO A 325 -0.40 -11.98 16.79
N GLN A 326 -1.57 -11.66 16.21
CA GLN A 326 -2.71 -11.11 16.96
C GLN A 326 -3.15 -11.99 18.15
N HIS A 327 -3.07 -13.32 18.04
CA HIS A 327 -3.47 -14.22 19.15
C HIS A 327 -2.51 -14.17 20.35
N GLN A 328 -1.30 -13.64 20.18
CA GLN A 328 -0.31 -13.42 21.24
C GLN A 328 -0.25 -11.95 21.67
N PHE A 329 -1.02 -11.07 21.01
CA PHE A 329 -0.94 -9.65 21.25
C PHE A 329 -1.46 -9.29 22.64
N LYS A 330 -0.58 -8.62 23.39
CA LYS A 330 -0.84 -7.95 24.65
C LYS A 330 -0.08 -6.63 24.60
N LEU A 331 -0.82 -5.50 24.59
CA LEU A 331 -0.25 -4.17 24.35
C LEU A 331 0.84 -3.83 25.37
N ARG A 332 0.57 -4.03 26.68
CA ARG A 332 1.54 -3.78 27.74
C ARG A 332 2.84 -4.56 27.52
N LYS A 333 2.74 -5.86 27.23
CA LYS A 333 3.92 -6.70 26.98
C LYS A 333 4.67 -6.28 25.72
N ALA A 334 3.96 -5.88 24.66
CA ALA A 334 4.58 -5.41 23.44
C ALA A 334 5.33 -4.09 23.66
N LEU A 335 4.74 -3.14 24.41
CA LEU A 335 5.40 -1.89 24.77
C LEU A 335 6.63 -2.08 25.68
N GLU A 336 6.61 -3.08 26.55
CA GLU A 336 7.81 -3.46 27.32
C GLU A 336 8.88 -4.09 26.42
N ALA A 337 8.50 -5.02 25.55
CA ALA A 337 9.44 -5.71 24.67
C ALA A 337 10.17 -4.76 23.72
N VAL A 338 9.50 -3.72 23.20
CA VAL A 338 10.13 -2.77 22.28
C VAL A 338 11.15 -1.85 22.94
N LYS A 339 11.17 -1.73 24.27
CA LYS A 339 12.20 -0.96 24.99
C LYS A 339 13.59 -1.55 24.81
N THR A 340 13.67 -2.87 24.68
CA THR A 340 14.93 -3.63 24.50
C THR A 340 15.13 -4.16 23.09
N PHE A 341 14.14 -4.00 22.21
CA PHE A 341 14.24 -4.47 20.83
C PHE A 341 15.27 -3.64 20.05
N PRO A 342 16.24 -4.28 19.37
CA PRO A 342 17.34 -3.58 18.67
C PRO A 342 16.86 -3.00 17.33
N PHE A 343 16.09 -1.91 17.38
CA PHE A 343 15.63 -1.25 16.17
C PHE A 343 16.78 -0.76 15.31
N THR A 344 16.80 -1.16 14.05
CA THR A 344 17.72 -0.66 13.01
C THR A 344 16.98 0.34 12.14
N ALA A 345 17.58 1.51 11.89
CA ALA A 345 17.02 2.50 10.98
C ALA A 345 17.07 1.98 9.54
N PHE A 346 15.92 1.98 8.87
CA PHE A 346 15.82 1.50 7.48
C PHE A 346 16.45 2.45 6.46
N GLN A 347 16.45 3.75 6.73
CA GLN A 347 16.87 4.79 5.78
C GLN A 347 18.37 4.81 5.42
N HIS A 348 19.21 4.05 6.12
CA HIS A 348 20.66 4.09 5.89
C HIS A 348 21.00 3.56 4.48
N GLY A 349 21.50 4.47 3.62
CA GLY A 349 21.97 4.14 2.28
C GLY A 349 20.91 4.14 1.17
N HIS A 350 19.68 4.55 1.45
CA HIS A 350 18.61 4.59 0.46
C HIS A 350 18.15 6.01 0.11
N ASP A 351 17.98 6.26 -1.19
CA ASP A 351 17.25 7.42 -1.68
C ASP A 351 15.74 7.17 -1.58
N MET A 352 15.12 7.77 -0.57
CA MET A 352 13.67 7.68 -0.33
C MET A 352 12.84 8.45 -1.37
N THR A 353 13.48 9.03 -2.38
CA THR A 353 12.86 9.78 -3.48
C THR A 353 13.19 9.19 -4.86
N ALA A 354 13.82 8.02 -4.92
CA ALA A 354 14.28 7.38 -6.16
C ALA A 354 13.17 7.23 -7.22
N TYR A 355 11.92 6.99 -6.79
CA TYR A 355 10.78 6.90 -7.69
C TYR A 355 10.58 8.16 -8.55
N LYS A 356 10.97 9.35 -8.04
CA LYS A 356 10.79 10.62 -8.77
C LYS A 356 11.58 10.63 -10.08
N LYS A 357 12.80 10.06 -10.05
CA LYS A 357 13.61 9.95 -11.25
C LYS A 357 12.97 9.00 -12.26
N VAL A 358 12.57 7.80 -11.82
CA VAL A 358 11.96 6.79 -12.70
C VAL A 358 10.69 7.32 -13.35
N VAL A 359 9.83 8.01 -12.58
CA VAL A 359 8.58 8.58 -13.10
C VAL A 359 8.83 9.70 -14.10
N ARG A 360 9.83 10.56 -13.85
CA ARG A 360 10.21 11.64 -14.80
C ARG A 360 10.81 11.07 -16.08
N ASP A 361 11.76 10.13 -15.95
CA ASP A 361 12.37 9.47 -17.11
C ASP A 361 11.27 8.79 -17.96
N PHE A 362 10.27 8.15 -17.33
CA PHE A 362 9.12 7.59 -18.04
C PHE A 362 8.28 8.67 -18.74
N ALA A 363 7.94 9.77 -18.07
CA ALA A 363 7.18 10.87 -18.67
C ALA A 363 7.88 11.51 -19.88
N GLU A 364 9.21 11.57 -19.87
CA GLU A 364 10.03 12.06 -20.98
C GLU A 364 10.02 11.12 -22.20
N THR A 365 9.68 9.85 -22.03
CA THR A 365 9.58 8.88 -23.13
C THR A 365 8.23 8.90 -23.85
N LEU A 366 7.22 9.59 -23.29
CA LEU A 366 5.89 9.69 -23.87
C LEU A 366 5.82 10.75 -24.97
#